data_da0a8effbfb795c5a4a1900a900d2635
#
_entry.id   da0a8effbfb795c5a4a1900a900d2635
#
_cell.length_a   1.000
_cell.length_b   1.000
_cell.length_c   1.000
_cell.angle_alpha   90.00
_cell.angle_beta   90.00
_cell.angle_gamma   90.00
#
_symmetry.space_group_name_H-M   'P 1'
#
loop_
_entity.id
_entity.type
_entity.pdbx_description
1 polymer ?
#
loop_
_entity_poly.entity_id
_entity_poly.type
_entity_poly.pdbx_seq_one_letter_code
_entity_poly.pdbx_strand_id
1 'polypeptide(L)'
;MKNLPALITALVVANSIFAADLSWNGKFNDSKEYNSNIVRIDKDGVWSPNQKPTAADNIDISYDYNSSSGQNFSSVITGETSITANNMTYNIKNVIYSDDNQWDNFNSLLLLGSNARLDLSGNLEINIQKSSSFSGGYIWTRINSYGNSAISVGGDLIVNSDVENNFRFSQEGIQSGQVSGFDVYIAGNLVNKGNTNFIFSNYYSTVDGVVQSGTGILNLAATPIDVTGSAPVDSVKMTFGGIEGTGSILITKQYKSDLTSSREAYNVAPVDLTFTNSGTSTFKGALLTTDNNTGKLNIRMAGTENSRQILRITSSTATSFYEAQSYSTKNVSNDGIGTVTVDSGRIDIGMFNGKSAGDISLNGGKLSAIGLDSEVGTLAANSLVWGAGTLVVDFSENGADLLQLAGALSILESATLEISASAADLLGWGISEGSKYTILTFDPNSGISQDDINSIKISAQSGIDAELIAILDESNNISGIGLQFVQVPEPSTFAAIFALIAAFAAFRSRKR
;
A
#
# COMPACT_ATOMS: atom_id res chain seq x y z
N MET A 1 71.33 -20.47 23.11
CA MET A 1 70.96 -19.16 22.55
C MET A 1 69.56 -19.27 22.01
N LYS A 2 68.64 -18.68 22.69
CA LYS A 2 67.21 -18.80 22.46
C LYS A 2 66.75 -17.67 21.50
N ASN A 3 66.24 -18.02 20.35
CA ASN A 3 65.63 -17.06 19.45
C ASN A 3 64.19 -16.78 19.90
N LEU A 4 63.92 -15.55 20.29
CA LEU A 4 62.58 -15.01 20.54
C LEU A 4 62.00 -14.50 19.19
N PRO A 5 60.85 -14.96 18.72
CA PRO A 5 60.22 -14.29 17.62
C PRO A 5 59.54 -13.01 18.14
N ALA A 6 59.86 -11.88 17.53
CA ALA A 6 59.20 -10.61 17.75
C ALA A 6 57.76 -10.69 17.23
N LEU A 7 56.82 -10.62 18.13
CA LEU A 7 55.38 -10.47 17.82
C LEU A 7 55.15 -9.03 17.39
N ILE A 8 55.08 -8.79 16.07
CA ILE A 8 54.60 -7.51 15.51
C ILE A 8 53.09 -7.50 15.67
N THR A 9 52.65 -6.87 16.73
CA THR A 9 51.24 -6.53 16.89
C THR A 9 50.94 -5.39 15.91
N ALA A 10 50.41 -5.71 14.73
CA ALA A 10 49.84 -4.72 13.85
C ALA A 10 48.61 -4.12 14.56
N LEU A 11 48.77 -2.92 15.08
CA LEU A 11 47.68 -2.09 15.57
C LEU A 11 46.87 -1.67 14.33
N VAL A 12 45.84 -2.44 14.00
CA VAL A 12 44.81 -1.99 13.07
C VAL A 12 44.07 -0.87 13.80
N VAL A 13 44.50 0.36 13.56
CA VAL A 13 43.66 1.53 13.86
C VAL A 13 42.48 1.42 12.94
N ALA A 14 41.42 0.76 13.39
CA ALA A 14 40.12 0.96 12.81
C ALA A 14 39.82 2.46 12.92
N ASN A 15 39.93 3.17 11.83
CA ASN A 15 39.34 4.49 11.73
C ASN A 15 37.84 4.27 11.98
N SER A 16 37.44 4.40 13.23
CA SER A 16 36.05 4.59 13.56
C SER A 16 35.64 5.91 12.89
N ILE A 17 35.02 5.79 11.77
CA ILE A 17 34.33 6.93 11.13
C ILE A 17 33.24 7.27 12.13
N PHE A 18 33.50 8.31 12.96
CA PHE A 18 32.48 8.84 13.84
C PHE A 18 31.43 9.48 12.96
N ALA A 19 30.16 9.09 13.19
CA ALA A 19 29.03 9.74 12.57
C ALA A 19 29.09 11.25 12.89
N ALA A 20 28.98 12.09 11.88
CA ALA A 20 28.86 13.54 12.03
C ALA A 20 27.43 13.95 11.79
N ASP A 21 26.97 14.95 12.55
CA ASP A 21 25.74 15.64 12.25
C ASP A 21 26.10 16.80 11.31
N LEU A 22 25.71 16.65 10.04
CA LEU A 22 25.96 17.62 9.00
C LEU A 22 24.74 18.54 8.84
N SER A 23 24.92 19.80 9.13
CA SER A 23 23.86 20.80 8.92
C SER A 23 24.16 21.65 7.68
N TRP A 24 23.13 21.96 6.91
CA TRP A 24 23.25 22.95 5.86
C TRP A 24 23.59 24.33 6.46
N ASN A 25 24.66 24.95 5.94
CA ASN A 25 25.20 26.20 6.46
C ASN A 25 24.50 27.48 5.94
N GLY A 26 23.34 27.35 5.29
CA GLY A 26 22.59 28.47 4.75
C GLY A 26 23.10 29.01 3.42
N LYS A 27 24.13 28.40 2.83
CA LYS A 27 24.70 28.89 1.57
C LYS A 27 24.09 28.17 0.37
N PHE A 28 23.70 28.96 -0.62
CA PHE A 28 23.31 28.48 -1.93
C PHE A 28 24.55 28.49 -2.84
N ASN A 29 24.82 27.43 -3.53
CA ASN A 29 26.03 27.26 -4.33
C ASN A 29 25.80 27.23 -5.84
N ASP A 30 24.54 27.30 -6.28
CA ASP A 30 24.22 27.41 -7.70
C ASP A 30 22.87 28.13 -7.90
N SER A 31 22.91 29.32 -8.50
CA SER A 31 21.70 30.13 -8.72
C SER A 31 21.32 30.30 -10.18
N LYS A 32 22.09 29.73 -11.11
CA LYS A 32 21.97 30.05 -12.54
C LYS A 32 21.17 29.08 -13.40
N GLU A 33 21.11 27.80 -13.02
CA GLU A 33 20.48 26.81 -13.89
C GLU A 33 18.96 26.68 -13.74
N TYR A 34 18.37 27.03 -12.59
CA TYR A 34 16.97 26.66 -12.28
C TYR A 34 16.09 27.79 -11.73
N ASN A 35 16.50 29.06 -11.79
CA ASN A 35 15.74 30.22 -11.24
C ASN A 35 15.30 30.09 -9.77
N SER A 36 15.96 29.29 -8.95
CA SER A 36 15.58 29.01 -7.58
C SER A 36 16.80 28.93 -6.66
N ASN A 37 16.58 28.99 -5.38
CA ASN A 37 17.60 28.81 -4.36
C ASN A 37 18.02 27.34 -4.31
N ILE A 38 19.11 26.99 -4.99
CA ILE A 38 19.55 25.61 -5.15
C ILE A 38 20.71 25.34 -4.21
N VAL A 39 20.60 24.22 -3.51
CA VAL A 39 21.67 23.63 -2.70
C VAL A 39 22.12 22.33 -3.35
N ARG A 40 23.33 22.33 -3.88
CA ARG A 40 23.95 21.10 -4.37
C ARG A 40 24.53 20.31 -3.20
N ILE A 41 23.74 19.37 -2.69
CA ILE A 41 24.11 18.56 -1.53
C ILE A 41 25.23 17.54 -1.81
N ASP A 42 25.56 17.32 -3.08
CA ASP A 42 26.68 16.50 -3.56
C ASP A 42 28.03 17.25 -3.57
N LYS A 43 28.08 18.50 -3.14
CA LYS A 43 29.27 19.35 -3.16
C LYS A 43 29.75 19.70 -1.76
N ASP A 44 31.06 19.94 -1.66
CA ASP A 44 31.67 20.53 -0.48
C ASP A 44 31.23 21.98 -0.29
N GLY A 45 31.38 22.50 0.90
CA GLY A 45 31.17 23.93 1.19
C GLY A 45 29.74 24.31 1.57
N VAL A 46 28.77 23.39 1.45
CA VAL A 46 27.38 23.62 1.89
C VAL A 46 27.08 23.05 3.26
N TRP A 47 27.98 22.26 3.81
CA TRP A 47 27.81 21.58 5.09
C TRP A 47 28.60 22.23 6.22
N SER A 48 28.10 22.02 7.43
CA SER A 48 28.81 22.34 8.67
C SER A 48 28.80 21.09 9.57
N PRO A 49 29.95 20.45 9.83
CA PRO A 49 31.29 20.73 9.28
C PRO A 49 31.39 20.54 7.76
N ASN A 50 32.37 21.20 7.15
CA ASN A 50 32.57 21.19 5.70
C ASN A 50 33.17 19.86 5.22
N GLN A 51 32.31 18.89 5.03
CA GLN A 51 32.65 17.57 4.48
C GLN A 51 31.46 17.03 3.67
N LYS A 52 31.72 16.10 2.76
CA LYS A 52 30.63 15.36 2.09
C LYS A 52 30.02 14.34 3.04
N PRO A 53 28.70 14.11 2.93
CA PRO A 53 28.05 13.04 3.68
C PRO A 53 28.65 11.68 3.40
N THR A 54 28.71 10.86 4.43
CA THR A 54 29.08 9.44 4.39
C THR A 54 27.93 8.60 4.97
N ALA A 55 27.98 7.29 4.76
CA ALA A 55 26.95 6.37 5.24
C ALA A 55 26.70 6.39 6.76
N ALA A 56 27.63 6.95 7.54
CA ALA A 56 27.48 7.09 8.99
C ALA A 56 26.86 8.43 9.42
N ASP A 57 26.82 9.43 8.54
CA ASP A 57 26.46 10.79 8.88
C ASP A 57 24.95 11.02 8.86
N ASN A 58 24.48 11.92 9.72
CA ASN A 58 23.13 12.46 9.65
C ASN A 58 23.14 13.80 8.90
N ILE A 59 22.15 14.03 8.08
CA ILE A 59 21.99 15.25 7.28
C ILE A 59 20.79 16.04 7.81
N ASP A 60 20.98 17.30 8.18
CA ASP A 60 19.92 18.24 8.53
C ASP A 60 19.89 19.42 7.54
N ILE A 61 18.73 19.65 6.95
CA ILE A 61 18.45 20.77 6.06
C ILE A 61 17.30 21.57 6.65
N SER A 62 17.60 22.69 7.26
CA SER A 62 16.62 23.56 7.89
C SER A 62 16.52 24.89 7.16
N TYR A 63 15.31 25.31 6.79
CA TYR A 63 15.07 26.60 6.14
C TYR A 63 13.68 27.16 6.45
N ASP A 64 13.57 28.49 6.31
CA ASP A 64 12.29 29.19 6.40
C ASP A 64 11.62 29.24 5.03
N TYR A 65 10.37 28.79 4.96
CA TYR A 65 9.58 28.87 3.75
C TYR A 65 8.77 30.16 3.72
N ASN A 66 9.09 31.02 2.78
CA ASN A 66 8.34 32.28 2.57
C ASN A 66 7.83 32.34 1.13
N SER A 67 6.55 32.05 0.94
CA SER A 67 5.92 32.04 -0.39
C SER A 67 5.84 33.44 -1.03
N SER A 68 5.87 34.54 -0.22
CA SER A 68 5.79 35.90 -0.75
C SER A 68 7.03 36.31 -1.53
N SER A 69 8.14 35.59 -1.39
CA SER A 69 9.40 35.90 -2.08
C SER A 69 9.60 35.08 -3.38
N GLY A 70 8.69 34.18 -3.73
CA GLY A 70 8.86 33.27 -4.89
C GLY A 70 10.09 32.36 -4.77
N GLN A 71 10.60 32.18 -3.55
CA GLN A 71 11.82 31.40 -3.32
C GLN A 71 11.48 29.93 -3.15
N ASN A 72 11.53 29.19 -4.24
CA ASN A 72 11.48 27.74 -4.21
C ASN A 72 12.83 27.19 -3.72
N PHE A 73 12.84 26.46 -2.63
CA PHE A 73 14.03 25.75 -2.18
C PHE A 73 14.13 24.42 -2.93
N SER A 74 15.34 24.05 -3.34
CA SER A 74 15.62 22.73 -3.90
C SER A 74 16.99 22.25 -3.45
N SER A 75 17.08 21.09 -2.85
CA SER A 75 18.34 20.37 -2.74
C SER A 75 18.55 19.51 -4.01
N VAL A 76 19.78 19.47 -4.51
CA VAL A 76 20.07 18.81 -5.79
C VAL A 76 21.22 17.83 -5.63
N ILE A 77 21.02 16.61 -6.14
CA ILE A 77 22.09 15.65 -6.44
C ILE A 77 22.25 15.63 -7.95
N THR A 78 23.41 16.03 -8.43
CA THR A 78 23.65 16.07 -9.90
C THR A 78 23.79 14.68 -10.51
N GLY A 79 23.61 14.60 -11.81
CA GLY A 79 23.63 13.31 -12.53
C GLY A 79 24.90 12.49 -12.27
N GLU A 80 24.76 11.18 -12.32
CA GLU A 80 25.83 10.18 -12.09
C GLU A 80 26.48 10.24 -10.69
N THR A 81 25.87 10.95 -9.76
CA THR A 81 26.37 11.11 -8.38
C THR A 81 25.51 10.33 -7.41
N SER A 82 26.14 9.67 -6.46
CA SER A 82 25.47 9.02 -5.33
C SER A 82 25.83 9.71 -4.02
N ILE A 83 24.83 9.91 -3.18
CA ILE A 83 24.99 10.32 -1.79
C ILE A 83 24.52 9.17 -0.91
N THR A 84 25.35 8.84 0.07
CA THR A 84 25.02 7.91 1.15
C THR A 84 25.01 8.65 2.47
N ALA A 85 24.04 8.39 3.32
CA ALA A 85 23.95 8.92 4.68
C ALA A 85 23.23 7.95 5.61
N ASN A 86 23.30 8.19 6.91
CA ASN A 86 22.50 7.44 7.88
C ASN A 86 21.05 7.95 7.85
N ASN A 87 20.84 9.18 8.31
CA ASN A 87 19.52 9.80 8.29
C ASN A 87 19.54 11.12 7.51
N MET A 88 18.37 11.51 7.01
CA MET A 88 18.21 12.82 6.40
C MET A 88 16.93 13.47 6.94
N THR A 89 17.07 14.71 7.41
CA THR A 89 15.95 15.49 7.96
C THR A 89 15.80 16.79 7.22
N TYR A 90 14.60 17.08 6.77
CA TYR A 90 14.19 18.40 6.28
C TYR A 90 13.32 19.08 7.34
N ASN A 91 13.71 20.28 7.75
CA ASN A 91 12.93 21.12 8.65
C ASN A 91 12.49 22.39 7.91
N ILE A 92 11.26 22.39 7.44
CA ILE A 92 10.63 23.51 6.73
C ILE A 92 9.86 24.31 7.76
N LYS A 93 10.33 25.53 8.03
CA LYS A 93 9.80 26.38 9.09
C LYS A 93 9.05 27.58 8.52
N ASN A 94 8.22 28.18 9.35
CA ASN A 94 7.54 29.44 9.07
C ASN A 94 6.75 29.45 7.75
N VAL A 95 6.07 28.35 7.43
CA VAL A 95 5.23 28.28 6.25
C VAL A 95 4.14 29.34 6.33
N ILE A 96 4.16 30.29 5.38
CA ILE A 96 3.18 31.36 5.23
C ILE A 96 2.45 31.13 3.92
N TYR A 97 1.14 31.14 3.96
CA TYR A 97 0.30 31.07 2.76
C TYR A 97 -0.11 32.47 2.33
N SER A 98 0.02 32.81 1.04
CA SER A 98 -0.59 34.00 0.45
C SER A 98 -1.64 33.57 -0.58
N ASP A 99 -2.86 34.08 -0.45
CA ASP A 99 -4.03 33.73 -1.26
C ASP A 99 -3.89 33.98 -2.77
N ASP A 100 -2.88 34.77 -3.20
CA ASP A 100 -2.89 35.33 -4.54
C ASP A 100 -2.19 34.50 -5.62
N ASN A 101 -1.47 33.40 -5.28
CA ASN A 101 -0.73 32.64 -6.28
C ASN A 101 -0.60 31.14 -5.93
N GLN A 102 -1.49 30.31 -6.44
CA GLN A 102 -1.43 28.84 -6.25
C GLN A 102 -0.15 28.19 -6.80
N TRP A 103 0.60 28.88 -7.65
CA TRP A 103 1.80 28.38 -8.30
C TRP A 103 3.07 28.50 -7.44
N ASP A 104 3.09 29.36 -6.45
CA ASP A 104 4.28 29.64 -5.65
C ASP A 104 4.49 28.65 -4.50
N ASN A 105 3.57 27.72 -4.32
CA ASN A 105 3.57 26.76 -3.20
C ASN A 105 4.33 25.45 -3.48
N PHE A 106 5.13 25.41 -4.56
CA PHE A 106 5.92 24.24 -4.90
C PHE A 106 7.28 24.26 -4.22
N ASN A 107 7.57 23.22 -3.49
CA ASN A 107 8.85 23.02 -2.82
C ASN A 107 9.47 21.70 -3.28
N SER A 108 10.47 21.78 -4.16
CA SER A 108 11.23 20.60 -4.55
C SER A 108 12.25 20.29 -3.48
N LEU A 109 11.90 19.47 -2.48
CA LEU A 109 12.82 19.11 -1.40
C LEU A 109 14.10 18.51 -1.95
N LEU A 110 13.96 17.59 -2.90
CA LEU A 110 15.08 16.88 -3.51
C LEU A 110 14.86 16.74 -5.02
N LEU A 111 15.87 17.10 -5.75
CA LEU A 111 15.97 16.97 -7.18
C LEU A 111 17.11 16.01 -7.53
N LEU A 112 16.77 14.89 -8.13
CA LEU A 112 17.73 13.88 -8.56
C LEU A 112 18.00 14.05 -10.06
N GLY A 113 19.23 14.35 -10.41
CA GLY A 113 19.70 14.35 -11.81
C GLY A 113 19.67 12.96 -12.43
N SER A 114 19.91 12.88 -13.73
CA SER A 114 19.94 11.59 -14.43
C SER A 114 21.00 10.66 -13.83
N ASN A 115 20.62 9.43 -13.51
CA ASN A 115 21.44 8.42 -12.84
C ASN A 115 21.91 8.80 -11.42
N ALA A 116 21.32 9.83 -10.79
CA ALA A 116 21.63 10.19 -9.43
C ALA A 116 20.96 9.24 -8.42
N ARG A 117 21.59 9.04 -7.27
CA ARG A 117 21.06 8.19 -6.20
C ARG A 117 21.17 8.86 -4.84
N LEU A 118 20.16 8.66 -4.02
CA LEU A 118 20.22 8.90 -2.58
C LEU A 118 19.97 7.58 -1.84
N ASP A 119 20.96 7.14 -1.08
CA ASP A 119 20.88 5.91 -0.29
C ASP A 119 21.02 6.26 1.20
N LEU A 120 19.95 6.11 1.97
CA LEU A 120 19.91 6.30 3.42
C LEU A 120 19.84 4.94 4.09
N SER A 121 20.71 4.70 5.07
CA SER A 121 20.65 3.48 5.89
C SER A 121 19.60 3.58 7.02
N GLY A 122 19.21 4.77 7.40
CA GLY A 122 18.17 5.08 8.39
C GLY A 122 16.98 5.79 7.77
N ASN A 123 16.46 6.79 8.46
CA ASN A 123 15.20 7.45 8.12
C ASN A 123 15.36 8.67 7.19
N LEU A 124 14.30 8.93 6.42
CA LEU A 124 14.05 10.23 5.82
C LEU A 124 12.88 10.89 6.56
N GLU A 125 13.14 12.04 7.20
CA GLU A 125 12.13 12.77 7.95
C GLU A 125 11.90 14.16 7.34
N ILE A 126 10.64 14.54 7.21
CA ILE A 126 10.22 15.83 6.64
C ILE A 126 9.27 16.48 7.63
N ASN A 127 9.75 17.56 8.25
CA ASN A 127 9.00 18.33 9.24
C ASN A 127 8.57 19.66 8.63
N ILE A 128 7.28 19.95 8.63
CA ILE A 128 6.68 21.14 8.04
C ILE A 128 5.91 21.86 9.13
N GLN A 129 6.39 23.06 9.49
CA GLN A 129 5.86 23.87 10.57
C GLN A 129 5.23 25.14 10.02
N LYS A 130 3.95 25.37 10.35
CA LYS A 130 3.25 26.59 9.98
C LYS A 130 3.78 27.80 10.75
N SER A 131 3.74 28.95 10.12
CA SER A 131 3.91 30.25 10.77
C SER A 131 2.68 30.60 11.63
N SER A 132 2.85 31.47 12.63
CA SER A 132 1.73 32.06 13.37
C SER A 132 0.79 32.89 12.50
N SER A 133 1.25 33.33 11.34
CA SER A 133 0.48 34.08 10.35
C SER A 133 -0.12 33.22 9.24
N PHE A 134 -0.07 31.88 9.37
CA PHE A 134 -0.66 30.98 8.38
C PHE A 134 -2.18 31.13 8.35
N SER A 135 -2.72 31.57 7.21
CA SER A 135 -4.16 31.87 7.06
C SER A 135 -4.99 30.72 6.49
N GLY A 136 -4.35 29.62 6.07
CA GLY A 136 -5.01 28.46 5.47
C GLY A 136 -4.38 28.09 4.14
N GLY A 137 -4.86 27.00 3.53
CA GLY A 137 -4.37 26.46 2.27
C GLY A 137 -3.47 25.23 2.42
N TYR A 138 -2.83 24.82 1.35
CA TYR A 138 -1.96 23.67 1.30
C TYR A 138 -0.61 24.02 0.66
N ILE A 139 0.38 23.17 0.92
CA ILE A 139 1.68 23.28 0.27
C ILE A 139 1.95 22.02 -0.56
N TRP A 140 2.86 22.17 -1.52
CA TRP A 140 3.40 21.06 -2.29
C TRP A 140 4.84 20.80 -1.86
N THR A 141 5.13 19.57 -1.50
CA THR A 141 6.50 19.10 -1.31
C THR A 141 6.75 17.94 -2.25
N ARG A 142 7.92 17.87 -2.86
CA ARG A 142 8.19 16.84 -3.84
C ARG A 142 9.63 16.38 -3.85
N ILE A 143 9.80 15.11 -4.18
CA ILE A 143 11.07 14.52 -4.58
C ILE A 143 10.96 14.20 -6.06
N ASN A 144 11.78 14.85 -6.86
CA ASN A 144 11.73 14.78 -8.32
C ASN A 144 12.94 14.05 -8.90
N SER A 145 12.72 13.33 -9.97
CA SER A 145 13.75 12.68 -10.78
C SER A 145 13.78 13.26 -12.18
N TYR A 146 14.99 13.47 -12.70
CA TYR A 146 15.24 13.75 -14.10
C TYR A 146 16.03 12.59 -14.73
N GLY A 147 15.34 11.58 -15.22
CA GLY A 147 15.98 10.42 -15.81
C GLY A 147 16.01 9.19 -14.87
N ASN A 148 16.90 8.25 -15.18
CA ASN A 148 17.06 7.04 -14.35
C ASN A 148 17.74 7.40 -13.01
N SER A 149 16.97 7.54 -11.97
CA SER A 149 17.49 7.85 -10.64
C SER A 149 16.78 7.00 -9.58
N ALA A 150 17.33 6.96 -8.39
CA ALA A 150 16.77 6.17 -7.31
C ALA A 150 16.90 6.87 -5.96
N ILE A 151 15.94 6.59 -5.08
CA ILE A 151 16.03 6.87 -3.65
C ILE A 151 15.78 5.58 -2.89
N SER A 152 16.66 5.29 -1.94
CA SER A 152 16.56 4.15 -1.02
C SER A 152 16.59 4.66 0.41
N VAL A 153 15.57 4.31 1.19
CA VAL A 153 15.46 4.63 2.61
C VAL A 153 15.44 3.32 3.37
N GLY A 154 16.49 3.05 4.14
CA GLY A 154 16.64 1.80 4.91
C GLY A 154 15.79 1.74 6.17
N GLY A 155 15.30 2.88 6.64
CA GLY A 155 14.34 3.01 7.73
C GLY A 155 12.98 3.53 7.22
N ASP A 156 12.33 4.38 8.02
CA ASP A 156 11.04 4.98 7.72
C ASP A 156 11.18 6.26 6.88
N LEU A 157 10.19 6.50 6.01
CA LEU A 157 9.90 7.84 5.50
C LEU A 157 8.78 8.45 6.35
N ILE A 158 9.11 9.52 7.06
CA ILE A 158 8.20 10.18 7.99
C ILE A 158 7.89 11.58 7.47
N VAL A 159 6.62 11.88 7.27
CA VAL A 159 6.16 13.24 6.96
C VAL A 159 5.30 13.74 8.10
N ASN A 160 5.79 14.79 8.77
CA ASN A 160 5.12 15.46 9.86
C ASN A 160 4.77 16.89 9.44
N SER A 161 3.50 17.18 9.23
CA SER A 161 3.06 18.47 8.68
C SER A 161 1.93 19.08 9.49
N ASP A 162 2.15 20.33 9.94
CA ASP A 162 1.13 21.16 10.60
C ASP A 162 0.13 21.78 9.61
N VAL A 163 0.43 21.70 8.31
CA VAL A 163 -0.41 22.22 7.22
C VAL A 163 -0.83 21.09 6.31
N GLU A 164 -1.90 21.29 5.53
CA GLU A 164 -2.20 20.36 4.46
C GLU A 164 -1.03 20.31 3.47
N ASN A 165 -0.48 19.13 3.25
CA ASN A 165 0.67 18.93 2.40
C ASN A 165 0.38 17.86 1.34
N ASN A 166 0.68 18.18 0.09
CA ASN A 166 0.67 17.23 -1.01
C ASN A 166 2.11 16.79 -1.27
N PHE A 167 2.51 15.67 -0.67
CA PHE A 167 3.85 15.11 -0.83
C PHE A 167 3.91 14.20 -2.05
N ARG A 168 4.80 14.52 -2.99
CA ARG A 168 4.85 13.83 -4.27
C ARG A 168 6.22 13.24 -4.58
N PHE A 169 6.20 11.98 -5.00
CA PHE A 169 7.28 11.38 -5.80
C PHE A 169 6.94 11.55 -7.27
N SER A 170 7.80 12.21 -8.03
CA SER A 170 7.52 12.48 -9.43
C SER A 170 8.76 12.38 -10.31
N GLN A 171 8.50 12.04 -11.56
CA GLN A 171 9.49 12.09 -12.61
C GLN A 171 9.20 13.31 -13.49
N GLU A 172 10.21 14.13 -13.73
CA GLU A 172 10.14 15.31 -14.59
C GLU A 172 11.14 15.19 -15.74
N GLY A 173 10.94 16.00 -16.77
CA GLY A 173 11.94 16.19 -17.83
C GLY A 173 12.15 14.97 -18.75
N ILE A 174 11.14 14.12 -18.95
CA ILE A 174 11.24 13.03 -19.91
C ILE A 174 11.36 13.61 -21.30
N GLN A 175 12.56 13.49 -21.88
CA GLN A 175 12.77 13.85 -23.29
C GLN A 175 12.16 12.77 -24.18
N SER A 176 11.63 13.20 -25.33
CA SER A 176 11.05 12.31 -26.34
C SER A 176 11.99 11.11 -26.63
N GLY A 177 11.47 9.90 -26.47
CA GLY A 177 12.21 8.66 -26.77
C GLY A 177 13.00 8.05 -25.61
N GLN A 178 13.00 8.63 -24.40
CA GLN A 178 13.65 8.05 -23.23
C GLN A 178 12.62 7.50 -22.24
N VAL A 179 12.67 6.22 -21.97
CA VAL A 179 12.05 5.62 -20.80
C VAL A 179 13.01 5.83 -19.64
N SER A 180 12.71 6.77 -18.78
CA SER A 180 13.52 7.02 -17.60
C SER A 180 12.77 6.52 -16.35
N GLY A 181 13.42 5.69 -15.54
CA GLY A 181 12.87 5.14 -14.31
C GLY A 181 13.16 6.05 -13.12
N PHE A 182 12.22 6.14 -12.20
CA PHE A 182 12.47 6.66 -10.86
C PHE A 182 12.10 5.56 -9.86
N ASP A 183 13.13 4.95 -9.28
CA ASP A 183 12.96 3.90 -8.30
C ASP A 183 12.84 4.51 -6.90
N VAL A 184 11.76 4.23 -6.21
CA VAL A 184 11.56 4.60 -4.81
C VAL A 184 11.50 3.32 -3.99
N TYR A 185 12.44 3.18 -3.05
CA TYR A 185 12.48 2.05 -2.13
C TYR A 185 12.50 2.56 -0.68
N ILE A 186 11.59 2.06 0.13
CA ILE A 186 11.48 2.35 1.57
C ILE A 186 11.39 1.00 2.29
N ALA A 187 12.43 0.64 3.05
CA ALA A 187 12.47 -0.63 3.78
C ALA A 187 11.59 -0.62 5.04
N GLY A 188 11.43 0.54 5.66
CA GLY A 188 10.50 0.74 6.78
C GLY A 188 9.14 1.21 6.31
N ASN A 189 8.47 1.97 7.17
CA ASN A 189 7.12 2.47 6.93
C ASN A 189 7.13 3.81 6.17
N LEU A 190 6.07 4.08 5.44
CA LEU A 190 5.69 5.42 5.01
C LEU A 190 4.70 5.99 6.04
N VAL A 191 5.12 6.99 6.81
CA VAL A 191 4.39 7.45 8.00
C VAL A 191 3.88 8.86 7.83
N ASN A 192 2.57 9.05 7.86
CA ASN A 192 1.93 10.36 7.94
C ASN A 192 1.65 10.72 9.41
N LYS A 193 2.37 11.69 9.93
CA LYS A 193 2.16 12.24 11.30
C LYS A 193 1.36 13.55 11.31
N GLY A 194 0.72 13.91 10.21
CA GLY A 194 -0.02 15.16 10.11
C GLY A 194 -1.06 15.10 8.99
N ASN A 195 -1.20 16.19 8.29
CA ASN A 195 -2.16 16.33 7.19
C ASN A 195 -1.46 16.23 5.83
N THR A 196 -0.98 15.05 5.47
CA THR A 196 -0.27 14.83 4.20
C THR A 196 -1.03 13.89 3.27
N ASN A 197 -1.17 14.31 2.04
CA ASN A 197 -1.59 13.48 0.93
C ASN A 197 -0.34 12.95 0.23
N PHE A 198 -0.17 11.64 0.15
CA PHE A 198 0.94 11.02 -0.57
C PHE A 198 0.58 10.79 -2.02
N ILE A 199 1.45 11.22 -2.94
CA ILE A 199 1.22 11.11 -4.38
C ILE A 199 2.40 10.35 -5.00
N PHE A 200 2.14 9.15 -5.48
CA PHE A 200 3.09 8.36 -6.23
C PHE A 200 2.82 8.53 -7.73
N SER A 201 3.77 9.08 -8.45
CA SER A 201 3.67 9.28 -9.89
C SER A 201 4.89 8.74 -10.64
N ASN A 202 5.31 7.55 -10.26
CA ASN A 202 6.45 6.84 -10.82
C ASN A 202 6.08 5.39 -11.14
N TYR A 203 6.88 4.71 -11.99
CA TYR A 203 6.58 3.35 -12.45
C TYR A 203 6.73 2.27 -11.40
N TYR A 204 7.71 2.44 -10.52
CA TYR A 204 8.05 1.46 -9.49
C TYR A 204 8.20 2.16 -8.17
N SER A 205 7.46 1.71 -7.19
CA SER A 205 7.62 2.10 -5.80
C SER A 205 7.51 0.88 -4.93
N THR A 206 8.42 0.74 -4.00
CA THR A 206 8.41 -0.33 -3.01
C THR A 206 8.52 0.26 -1.61
N VAL A 207 7.54 -0.02 -0.78
CA VAL A 207 7.53 0.25 0.66
C VAL A 207 7.37 -1.09 1.35
N ASP A 208 8.46 -1.65 1.90
CA ASP A 208 8.42 -2.96 2.56
C ASP A 208 7.62 -2.94 3.87
N GLY A 209 7.56 -1.78 4.52
CA GLY A 209 6.70 -1.54 5.67
C GLY A 209 5.26 -1.15 5.29
N VAL A 210 4.56 -0.55 6.24
CA VAL A 210 3.17 -0.15 6.08
C VAL A 210 3.06 1.29 5.57
N VAL A 211 2.17 1.51 4.62
CA VAL A 211 1.75 2.85 4.20
C VAL A 211 0.62 3.31 5.10
N GLN A 212 0.92 4.27 5.97
CA GLN A 212 -0.07 4.88 6.86
C GLN A 212 -0.60 6.17 6.22
N SER A 213 -1.74 6.10 5.55
CA SER A 213 -2.35 7.29 4.93
C SER A 213 -3.14 8.16 5.93
N GLY A 214 -3.38 7.68 7.14
CA GLY A 214 -4.20 8.41 8.12
C GLY A 214 -5.58 8.72 7.56
N THR A 215 -5.96 10.00 7.58
CA THR A 215 -7.16 10.53 6.89
C THR A 215 -6.83 11.13 5.53
N GLY A 216 -5.55 11.17 5.14
CA GLY A 216 -5.08 11.73 3.88
C GLY A 216 -5.38 10.86 2.67
N ILE A 217 -5.02 11.37 1.50
CA ILE A 217 -5.21 10.69 0.22
C ILE A 217 -3.91 9.98 -0.17
N LEU A 218 -4.01 8.68 -0.48
CA LEU A 218 -2.97 7.95 -1.19
C LEU A 218 -3.28 8.01 -2.69
N ASN A 219 -2.62 8.90 -3.41
CA ASN A 219 -2.82 9.08 -4.84
C ASN A 219 -1.83 8.21 -5.63
N LEU A 220 -2.36 7.21 -6.33
CA LEU A 220 -1.64 6.35 -7.22
C LEU A 220 -1.80 6.88 -8.65
N ALA A 221 -0.89 7.76 -9.07
CA ALA A 221 -0.97 8.39 -10.37
C ALA A 221 -0.57 7.41 -11.48
N ALA A 222 -1.57 6.87 -12.14
CA ALA A 222 -1.41 5.98 -13.28
C ALA A 222 -1.09 6.78 -14.53
N THR A 223 0.18 6.98 -14.84
CA THR A 223 0.59 7.62 -16.09
C THR A 223 1.26 6.61 -16.98
N PRO A 224 0.69 6.27 -18.13
CA PRO A 224 1.48 5.73 -19.21
C PRO A 224 2.34 6.87 -19.74
N ILE A 225 3.62 6.69 -19.82
CA ILE A 225 4.46 7.59 -20.59
C ILE A 225 4.32 7.15 -22.04
N ASP A 226 3.47 7.82 -22.79
CA ASP A 226 3.64 7.86 -24.23
C ASP A 226 4.61 9.01 -24.55
N VAL A 227 5.84 8.67 -24.66
CA VAL A 227 6.82 9.50 -25.33
C VAL A 227 6.77 9.04 -26.77
N THR A 228 5.98 9.70 -27.59
CA THR A 228 5.85 9.58 -29.05
C THR A 228 6.73 8.47 -29.66
N GLY A 229 6.18 7.24 -29.73
CA GLY A 229 6.81 6.10 -30.39
C GLY A 229 7.37 5.01 -29.48
N SER A 230 7.23 5.10 -28.17
CA SER A 230 7.53 4.00 -27.24
C SER A 230 6.26 3.20 -26.96
N ALA A 231 6.39 1.88 -26.79
CA ALA A 231 5.27 1.05 -26.38
C ALA A 231 4.68 1.56 -25.05
N PRO A 232 3.35 1.60 -24.91
CA PRO A 232 2.73 1.98 -23.64
C PRO A 232 3.23 1.05 -22.55
N VAL A 233 3.39 1.58 -21.34
CA VAL A 233 3.65 0.75 -20.16
C VAL A 233 2.40 -0.05 -19.85
N ASP A 234 2.52 -1.36 -19.72
CA ASP A 234 1.37 -2.23 -19.46
C ASP A 234 0.69 -1.93 -18.13
N SER A 235 1.47 -1.57 -17.12
CA SER A 235 0.97 -1.18 -15.78
C SER A 235 2.00 -0.39 -14.99
N VAL A 236 1.51 0.37 -13.99
CA VAL A 236 2.34 0.99 -12.95
C VAL A 236 2.42 0.03 -11.77
N LYS A 237 3.63 -0.39 -11.39
CA LYS A 237 3.84 -1.39 -10.34
C LYS A 237 4.21 -0.74 -9.02
N MET A 238 3.47 -1.06 -8.00
CA MET A 238 3.72 -0.61 -6.63
C MET A 238 3.69 -1.80 -5.68
N THR A 239 4.69 -1.87 -4.80
CA THR A 239 4.77 -2.90 -3.77
C THR A 239 4.78 -2.23 -2.42
N PHE A 240 3.81 -2.57 -1.59
CA PHE A 240 3.73 -2.08 -0.23
C PHE A 240 3.66 -3.25 0.74
N GLY A 241 4.28 -3.13 1.90
CA GLY A 241 4.11 -4.10 2.97
C GLY A 241 2.63 -4.24 3.33
N GLY A 242 1.96 -3.13 3.55
CA GLY A 242 0.52 -3.04 3.75
C GLY A 242 0.04 -1.61 3.70
N ILE A 243 -1.27 -1.42 3.71
CA ILE A 243 -1.92 -0.10 3.79
C ILE A 243 -2.78 -0.04 5.04
N GLU A 244 -2.62 1.03 5.80
CA GLU A 244 -3.44 1.33 6.98
C GLU A 244 -4.08 2.72 6.87
N GLY A 245 -5.17 2.93 7.60
CA GLY A 245 -5.81 4.23 7.73
C GLY A 245 -7.25 4.27 7.25
N THR A 246 -7.80 5.49 7.23
CA THR A 246 -9.22 5.75 6.92
C THR A 246 -9.41 6.78 5.79
N GLY A 247 -8.35 7.14 5.09
CA GLY A 247 -8.37 8.12 4.01
C GLY A 247 -8.97 7.60 2.70
N SER A 248 -8.38 8.01 1.60
CA SER A 248 -8.81 7.59 0.27
C SER A 248 -7.64 7.06 -0.54
N ILE A 249 -7.88 6.03 -1.33
CA ILE A 249 -7.00 5.64 -2.42
C ILE A 249 -7.57 6.28 -3.68
N LEU A 250 -6.78 7.14 -4.31
CA LEU A 250 -7.18 7.85 -5.51
C LEU A 250 -6.30 7.40 -6.68
N ILE A 251 -6.92 6.96 -7.77
CA ILE A 251 -6.23 6.65 -9.02
C ILE A 251 -6.44 7.82 -9.96
N THR A 252 -5.37 8.54 -10.29
CA THR A 252 -5.44 9.71 -11.15
C THR A 252 -4.69 9.52 -12.45
N LYS A 253 -5.05 10.34 -13.44
CA LYS A 253 -4.22 10.58 -14.63
C LYS A 253 -3.16 11.61 -14.29
N GLN A 254 -1.92 11.38 -14.70
CA GLN A 254 -0.94 12.44 -14.78
C GLN A 254 -0.98 13.03 -16.20
N TYR A 255 -1.06 14.35 -16.31
CA TYR A 255 -0.96 15.03 -17.58
C TYR A 255 0.50 15.37 -17.89
N LYS A 256 0.90 15.23 -19.13
CA LYS A 256 2.18 15.74 -19.62
C LYS A 256 2.09 17.28 -19.67
N SER A 257 3.02 17.98 -19.04
CA SER A 257 2.96 19.44 -18.86
C SER A 257 3.35 20.27 -20.08
N ASP A 258 3.94 19.65 -21.11
CA ASP A 258 4.62 20.36 -22.20
C ASP A 258 3.98 20.22 -23.59
N LEU A 259 2.76 19.68 -23.66
CA LEU A 259 2.00 19.69 -24.91
C LEU A 259 1.17 20.97 -25.02
N THR A 260 1.63 21.84 -25.88
CA THR A 260 0.88 23.02 -26.33
C THR A 260 -0.47 22.59 -26.92
N SER A 261 -1.55 23.03 -26.31
CA SER A 261 -2.91 23.18 -26.83
C SER A 261 -3.84 21.97 -26.96
N SER A 262 -3.45 20.72 -26.82
CA SER A 262 -4.42 19.63 -26.71
C SER A 262 -4.01 18.65 -25.59
N ARG A 263 -4.71 18.75 -24.48
CA ARG A 263 -4.59 17.79 -23.36
C ARG A 263 -5.35 16.51 -23.74
N GLU A 264 -4.79 15.77 -24.69
CA GLU A 264 -5.38 14.48 -25.03
C GLU A 264 -5.21 13.49 -23.87
N ALA A 265 -6.32 12.87 -23.53
CA ALA A 265 -6.34 11.83 -22.51
C ALA A 265 -5.72 10.56 -23.11
N TYR A 266 -4.45 10.28 -22.78
CA TYR A 266 -3.86 8.99 -23.10
C TYR A 266 -4.57 7.85 -22.35
N ASN A 267 -4.51 6.64 -22.91
CA ASN A 267 -4.95 5.45 -22.21
C ASN A 267 -4.20 5.34 -20.87
N VAL A 268 -4.95 5.20 -19.80
CA VAL A 268 -4.38 5.12 -18.45
C VAL A 268 -4.00 3.68 -18.18
N ALA A 269 -2.72 3.45 -17.86
CA ALA A 269 -2.27 2.14 -17.43
C ALA A 269 -2.95 1.76 -16.10
N PRO A 270 -3.29 0.49 -15.87
CA PRO A 270 -3.70 0.03 -14.55
C PRO A 270 -2.55 0.18 -13.55
N VAL A 271 -2.91 0.29 -12.28
CA VAL A 271 -1.96 0.22 -11.16
C VAL A 271 -1.99 -1.20 -10.61
N ASP A 272 -0.85 -1.87 -10.63
CA ASP A 272 -0.67 -3.19 -10.01
C ASP A 272 -0.08 -2.98 -8.61
N LEU A 273 -0.92 -3.08 -7.59
CA LEU A 273 -0.54 -2.94 -6.20
C LEU A 273 -0.36 -4.30 -5.55
N THR A 274 0.87 -4.58 -5.11
CA THR A 274 1.22 -5.83 -4.42
C THR A 274 1.40 -5.58 -2.92
N PHE A 275 0.78 -6.40 -2.08
CA PHE A 275 0.97 -6.43 -0.63
C PHE A 275 1.88 -7.58 -0.21
N THR A 276 2.87 -7.27 0.62
CA THR A 276 3.92 -8.21 1.04
C THR A 276 4.17 -8.25 2.55
N ASN A 277 3.36 -7.54 3.36
CA ASN A 277 3.57 -7.43 4.80
C ASN A 277 3.72 -8.81 5.49
N SER A 278 4.26 -8.79 6.70
CA SER A 278 4.37 -9.97 7.55
C SER A 278 3.38 -9.98 8.73
N GLY A 279 2.47 -9.02 8.77
CA GLY A 279 1.48 -8.83 9.83
C GLY A 279 0.10 -8.48 9.28
N THR A 280 -0.75 -7.93 10.12
CA THR A 280 -2.09 -7.48 9.74
C THR A 280 -2.10 -5.96 9.54
N SER A 281 -2.59 -5.52 8.38
CA SER A 281 -2.83 -4.11 8.06
C SER A 281 -4.29 -3.89 7.69
N THR A 282 -4.87 -2.80 8.17
CA THR A 282 -6.29 -2.49 7.96
C THR A 282 -6.47 -1.10 7.33
N PHE A 283 -7.09 -1.09 6.16
CA PHE A 283 -7.54 0.13 5.50
C PHE A 283 -9.07 0.15 5.44
N LYS A 284 -9.67 1.25 5.88
CA LYS A 284 -11.11 1.51 5.78
C LYS A 284 -11.32 2.87 5.15
N GLY A 285 -11.50 2.92 3.85
CA GLY A 285 -11.56 4.19 3.13
C GLY A 285 -12.17 4.09 1.75
N ALA A 286 -12.17 5.19 1.03
CA ALA A 286 -12.71 5.25 -0.31
C ALA A 286 -11.69 4.84 -1.37
N LEU A 287 -12.15 4.16 -2.42
CA LEU A 287 -11.40 3.94 -3.66
C LEU A 287 -12.02 4.82 -4.75
N LEU A 288 -11.26 5.78 -5.23
CA LEU A 288 -11.73 6.84 -6.13
C LEU A 288 -10.94 6.84 -7.44
N THR A 289 -11.61 7.24 -8.53
CA THR A 289 -10.95 7.56 -9.80
C THR A 289 -11.38 8.93 -10.28
N THR A 290 -10.57 9.58 -11.08
CA THR A 290 -10.97 10.83 -11.75
C THR A 290 -11.81 10.53 -12.99
N ASP A 291 -12.68 11.47 -13.36
CA ASP A 291 -13.52 11.35 -14.55
C ASP A 291 -12.71 10.95 -15.79
N ASN A 292 -13.29 10.05 -16.59
CA ASN A 292 -12.69 9.47 -17.79
C ASN A 292 -11.41 8.65 -17.55
N ASN A 293 -11.11 8.32 -16.30
CA ASN A 293 -10.03 7.40 -16.01
C ASN A 293 -10.52 5.95 -16.12
N THR A 294 -10.02 5.22 -17.10
CA THR A 294 -10.31 3.79 -17.27
C THR A 294 -9.30 2.90 -16.54
N GLY A 295 -8.29 3.51 -15.91
CA GLY A 295 -7.30 2.77 -15.11
C GLY A 295 -7.96 2.09 -13.92
N LYS A 296 -7.61 0.83 -13.70
CA LYS A 296 -8.08 0.03 -12.58
C LYS A 296 -6.96 -0.21 -11.59
N LEU A 297 -7.34 -0.38 -10.33
CA LEU A 297 -6.44 -0.88 -9.31
C LEU A 297 -6.50 -2.40 -9.32
N ASN A 298 -5.44 -3.05 -9.79
CA ASN A 298 -5.25 -4.47 -9.63
C ASN A 298 -4.54 -4.73 -8.30
N ILE A 299 -5.01 -5.72 -7.56
CA ILE A 299 -4.49 -6.06 -6.25
C ILE A 299 -3.88 -7.45 -6.30
N ARG A 300 -2.67 -7.58 -5.75
CA ARG A 300 -2.00 -8.85 -5.54
C ARG A 300 -1.61 -9.01 -4.08
N MET A 301 -1.99 -10.11 -3.46
CA MET A 301 -1.50 -10.50 -2.15
C MET A 301 -0.40 -11.55 -2.31
N ALA A 302 0.82 -11.22 -1.89
CA ALA A 302 2.02 -12.04 -2.05
C ALA A 302 2.90 -12.00 -0.79
N GLY A 303 2.29 -11.90 0.38
CA GLY A 303 2.96 -11.86 1.67
C GLY A 303 3.34 -13.25 2.18
N THR A 304 3.68 -13.33 3.46
CA THR A 304 3.91 -14.60 4.17
C THR A 304 2.59 -15.24 4.60
N GLU A 305 2.61 -16.43 5.13
CA GLU A 305 1.40 -17.11 5.68
C GLU A 305 0.71 -16.31 6.80
N ASN A 306 1.47 -15.49 7.54
CA ASN A 306 0.96 -14.64 8.62
C ASN A 306 0.53 -13.24 8.14
N SER A 307 0.69 -12.95 6.87
CA SER A 307 0.31 -11.67 6.28
C SER A 307 -1.20 -11.59 6.12
N ARG A 308 -1.78 -10.46 6.54
CA ARG A 308 -3.21 -10.17 6.35
C ARG A 308 -3.41 -8.71 5.97
N GLN A 309 -4.00 -8.47 4.80
CA GLN A 309 -4.46 -7.15 4.41
C GLN A 309 -5.98 -7.11 4.46
N ILE A 310 -6.54 -6.18 5.22
CA ILE A 310 -7.97 -5.95 5.32
C ILE A 310 -8.30 -4.68 4.54
N LEU A 311 -9.17 -4.79 3.54
CA LEU A 311 -9.64 -3.68 2.72
C LEU A 311 -11.15 -3.53 2.85
N ARG A 312 -11.58 -2.51 3.58
CA ARG A 312 -12.98 -2.10 3.69
C ARG A 312 -13.21 -0.87 2.81
N ILE A 313 -13.54 -1.11 1.56
CA ILE A 313 -13.69 -0.03 0.56
C ILE A 313 -15.06 0.60 0.72
N THR A 314 -15.08 1.81 1.27
CA THR A 314 -16.29 2.59 1.48
C THR A 314 -16.61 3.44 0.23
N SER A 315 -17.87 3.89 0.12
CA SER A 315 -18.16 4.98 -0.80
C SER A 315 -17.78 6.31 -0.14
N SER A 316 -17.20 7.20 -0.91
CA SER A 316 -17.28 8.61 -0.57
C SER A 316 -18.40 9.27 -1.38
N THR A 317 -19.07 10.26 -0.82
CA THR A 317 -19.74 11.28 -1.64
C THR A 317 -18.67 11.89 -2.54
N ALA A 318 -19.02 12.10 -3.82
CA ALA A 318 -18.10 12.71 -4.77
C ALA A 318 -17.42 13.93 -4.14
N THR A 319 -16.12 13.82 -3.90
CA THR A 319 -15.32 14.92 -3.44
C THR A 319 -14.64 15.53 -4.66
N SER A 320 -14.64 16.85 -4.76
CA SER A 320 -13.85 17.53 -5.77
C SER A 320 -12.38 17.43 -5.37
N PHE A 321 -11.56 16.86 -6.23
CA PHE A 321 -10.12 16.81 -6.05
C PHE A 321 -9.43 17.85 -6.94
N TYR A 322 -8.49 18.57 -6.37
CA TYR A 322 -7.66 19.51 -7.12
C TYR A 322 -6.51 18.76 -7.79
N GLU A 323 -6.55 18.62 -9.09
CA GLU A 323 -5.38 18.14 -9.84
C GLU A 323 -4.35 19.27 -9.94
N ALA A 324 -3.12 18.98 -9.53
CA ALA A 324 -2.01 19.93 -9.45
C ALA A 324 -1.64 20.63 -10.77
N GLN A 325 -2.21 20.24 -11.88
CA GLN A 325 -1.92 20.82 -13.21
C GLN A 325 -3.14 21.18 -14.04
N SER A 326 -4.35 21.10 -13.50
CA SER A 326 -5.53 21.62 -14.18
C SER A 326 -6.34 22.47 -13.21
N TYR A 327 -6.62 23.70 -13.61
CA TYR A 327 -7.43 24.67 -12.88
C TYR A 327 -8.90 24.29 -12.71
N SER A 328 -9.25 23.04 -12.89
CA SER A 328 -10.62 22.58 -12.75
C SER A 328 -10.73 21.52 -11.67
N THR A 329 -11.65 21.73 -10.76
CA THR A 329 -12.21 20.69 -9.91
C THR A 329 -12.72 19.57 -10.80
N LYS A 330 -12.14 18.38 -10.66
CA LYS A 330 -12.68 17.21 -11.37
C LYS A 330 -13.53 16.40 -10.43
N ASN A 331 -14.66 15.94 -10.95
CA ASN A 331 -15.46 14.98 -10.24
C ASN A 331 -14.65 13.70 -10.06
N VAL A 332 -14.71 13.13 -8.88
CA VAL A 332 -14.17 11.80 -8.59
C VAL A 332 -15.34 10.84 -8.43
N SER A 333 -15.19 9.65 -8.94
CA SER A 333 -16.19 8.60 -8.83
C SER A 333 -15.62 7.40 -8.09
N ASN A 334 -16.48 6.59 -7.51
CA ASN A 334 -16.07 5.29 -7.01
C ASN A 334 -15.98 4.32 -8.19
N ASP A 335 -14.79 3.80 -8.44
CA ASP A 335 -14.59 2.67 -9.34
C ASP A 335 -14.30 1.39 -8.54
N GLY A 336 -14.51 0.26 -9.20
CA GLY A 336 -14.21 -1.02 -8.62
C GLY A 336 -12.72 -1.34 -8.63
N ILE A 337 -12.33 -2.33 -7.85
CA ILE A 337 -11.05 -3.00 -7.99
C ILE A 337 -11.05 -3.75 -9.34
N GLY A 338 -9.94 -3.74 -10.05
CA GLY A 338 -9.73 -4.53 -11.26
C GLY A 338 -9.60 -6.02 -10.94
N THR A 339 -8.44 -6.60 -11.17
CA THR A 339 -8.17 -7.99 -10.78
C THR A 339 -7.74 -8.10 -9.32
N VAL A 340 -8.04 -9.23 -8.71
CA VAL A 340 -7.52 -9.62 -7.39
C VAL A 340 -6.77 -10.95 -7.55
N THR A 341 -5.48 -10.96 -7.26
CA THR A 341 -4.66 -12.16 -7.29
C THR A 341 -4.17 -12.46 -5.88
N VAL A 342 -4.40 -13.68 -5.41
CA VAL A 342 -3.98 -14.10 -4.06
C VAL A 342 -3.03 -15.30 -4.20
N ASP A 343 -1.73 -15.03 -4.09
CA ASP A 343 -0.70 -16.06 -4.24
C ASP A 343 -0.27 -16.64 -2.89
N SER A 344 -0.22 -15.80 -1.85
CA SER A 344 0.14 -16.20 -0.48
C SER A 344 -0.35 -15.13 0.52
N GLY A 345 -0.37 -15.46 1.82
CA GLY A 345 -0.96 -14.61 2.84
C GLY A 345 -2.49 -14.60 2.81
N ARG A 346 -3.12 -13.64 3.48
CA ARG A 346 -4.58 -13.48 3.53
C ARG A 346 -4.98 -12.07 3.11
N ILE A 347 -6.01 -11.97 2.28
CA ILE A 347 -6.66 -10.71 1.97
C ILE A 347 -8.15 -10.80 2.27
N ASP A 348 -8.66 -9.83 3.03
CA ASP A 348 -10.08 -9.70 3.33
C ASP A 348 -10.58 -8.45 2.62
N ILE A 349 -11.58 -8.59 1.76
CA ILE A 349 -12.09 -7.50 0.92
C ILE A 349 -13.59 -7.33 1.13
N GLY A 350 -13.98 -6.10 1.46
CA GLY A 350 -15.37 -5.68 1.44
C GLY A 350 -15.56 -4.46 0.55
N MET A 351 -16.52 -4.55 -0.36
CA MET A 351 -16.86 -3.46 -1.27
C MET A 351 -18.32 -3.08 -1.09
N PHE A 352 -18.57 -1.78 -0.92
CA PHE A 352 -19.87 -1.28 -0.54
C PHE A 352 -20.48 -0.40 -1.64
N ASN A 353 -21.79 -0.20 -1.55
CA ASN A 353 -22.58 0.63 -2.48
C ASN A 353 -22.61 0.13 -3.93
N GLY A 354 -22.82 -1.16 -4.13
CA GLY A 354 -22.99 -1.75 -5.46
C GLY A 354 -21.71 -1.82 -6.30
N LYS A 355 -20.56 -1.69 -5.66
CA LYS A 355 -19.27 -1.87 -6.31
C LYS A 355 -18.82 -3.33 -6.23
N SER A 356 -18.04 -3.75 -7.21
CA SER A 356 -17.55 -5.12 -7.32
C SER A 356 -16.07 -5.14 -7.67
N ALA A 357 -15.39 -6.21 -7.26
CA ALA A 357 -14.09 -6.56 -7.80
C ALA A 357 -14.26 -7.08 -9.24
N GLY A 358 -13.19 -7.03 -10.03
CA GLY A 358 -13.12 -7.71 -11.30
C GLY A 358 -12.91 -9.23 -11.14
N ASP A 359 -11.97 -9.77 -11.93
CA ASP A 359 -11.68 -11.20 -11.89
C ASP A 359 -10.76 -11.56 -10.72
N ILE A 360 -11.08 -12.64 -10.02
CA ILE A 360 -10.33 -13.11 -8.88
C ILE A 360 -9.55 -14.37 -9.28
N SER A 361 -8.25 -14.42 -8.92
CA SER A 361 -7.40 -15.61 -9.02
C SER A 361 -6.89 -15.98 -7.63
N LEU A 362 -7.39 -17.08 -7.09
CA LEU A 362 -7.02 -17.59 -5.77
C LEU A 362 -6.03 -18.75 -5.94
N ASN A 363 -4.74 -18.41 -6.05
CA ASN A 363 -3.70 -19.35 -6.46
C ASN A 363 -3.09 -20.16 -5.31
N GLY A 364 -2.93 -19.54 -4.11
CA GLY A 364 -2.24 -20.21 -3.00
C GLY A 364 -2.43 -19.55 -1.63
N GLY A 365 -2.92 -18.32 -1.56
CA GLY A 365 -3.22 -17.62 -0.30
C GLY A 365 -4.64 -17.82 0.18
N LYS A 366 -5.11 -16.92 1.02
CA LYS A 366 -6.46 -16.93 1.59
C LYS A 366 -7.25 -15.68 1.18
N LEU A 367 -8.50 -15.86 0.79
CA LEU A 367 -9.46 -14.79 0.48
C LEU A 367 -10.66 -14.89 1.42
N SER A 368 -11.11 -13.78 1.97
CA SER A 368 -12.36 -13.68 2.73
C SER A 368 -13.16 -12.47 2.27
N ALA A 369 -14.47 -12.56 2.29
CA ALA A 369 -15.35 -11.40 2.23
C ALA A 369 -15.40 -10.74 3.62
N ILE A 370 -15.57 -9.42 3.68
CA ILE A 370 -15.65 -8.71 4.96
C ILE A 370 -16.71 -7.61 4.92
N GLY A 371 -17.41 -7.41 6.02
CA GLY A 371 -18.36 -6.33 6.17
C GLY A 371 -17.70 -4.98 6.47
N LEU A 372 -18.48 -3.91 6.41
CA LEU A 372 -17.97 -2.56 6.70
C LEU A 372 -17.52 -2.41 8.17
N ASP A 373 -18.32 -2.94 9.07
CA ASP A 373 -18.12 -2.87 10.52
C ASP A 373 -18.21 -4.25 11.20
N SER A 374 -18.18 -5.32 10.39
CA SER A 374 -18.27 -6.71 10.83
C SER A 374 -17.20 -7.55 10.16
N GLU A 375 -16.89 -8.71 10.73
CA GLU A 375 -16.00 -9.70 10.09
C GLU A 375 -16.72 -10.45 8.95
N VAL A 376 -18.06 -10.54 9.01
CA VAL A 376 -18.88 -11.21 8.00
C VAL A 376 -19.38 -10.19 6.99
N GLY A 377 -19.24 -10.50 5.70
CA GLY A 377 -19.65 -9.62 4.62
C GLY A 377 -19.99 -10.31 3.30
N THR A 378 -20.26 -9.47 2.31
CA THR A 378 -20.48 -9.90 0.93
C THR A 378 -19.46 -9.23 0.03
N LEU A 379 -18.75 -10.05 -0.76
CA LEU A 379 -17.87 -9.57 -1.82
C LEU A 379 -18.50 -9.87 -3.18
N ALA A 380 -18.86 -8.84 -3.92
CA ALA A 380 -19.26 -8.97 -5.32
C ALA A 380 -18.02 -8.95 -6.22
N ALA A 381 -17.94 -9.87 -7.19
CA ALA A 381 -16.86 -9.94 -8.17
C ALA A 381 -17.37 -10.38 -9.54
N ASN A 382 -16.54 -10.25 -10.58
CA ASN A 382 -16.91 -10.72 -11.92
C ASN A 382 -16.79 -12.24 -12.03
N SER A 383 -15.61 -12.78 -11.76
CA SER A 383 -15.34 -14.23 -11.87
C SER A 383 -14.36 -14.70 -10.80
N LEU A 384 -14.28 -16.03 -10.61
CA LEU A 384 -13.29 -16.65 -9.74
C LEU A 384 -12.63 -17.85 -10.44
N VAL A 385 -11.30 -17.83 -10.48
CA VAL A 385 -10.48 -19.02 -10.69
C VAL A 385 -9.97 -19.47 -9.32
N TRP A 386 -10.52 -20.56 -8.81
CA TRP A 386 -10.19 -21.09 -7.50
C TRP A 386 -9.19 -22.24 -7.63
N GLY A 387 -7.91 -21.88 -7.47
CA GLY A 387 -6.77 -22.80 -7.55
C GLY A 387 -6.42 -23.42 -6.19
N ALA A 388 -5.13 -23.44 -5.89
CA ALA A 388 -4.62 -24.04 -4.64
C ALA A 388 -4.88 -23.18 -3.39
N GLY A 389 -5.52 -22.02 -3.54
CA GLY A 389 -5.80 -21.12 -2.43
C GLY A 389 -7.03 -21.51 -1.62
N THR A 390 -7.23 -20.78 -0.53
CA THR A 390 -8.29 -21.02 0.44
C THR A 390 -9.32 -19.91 0.42
N LEU A 391 -10.58 -20.24 0.17
CA LEU A 391 -11.69 -19.33 0.47
C LEU A 391 -12.02 -19.48 1.95
N VAL A 392 -11.90 -18.41 2.71
CA VAL A 392 -12.24 -18.37 4.14
C VAL A 392 -13.66 -17.87 4.27
N VAL A 393 -14.46 -18.58 5.05
CA VAL A 393 -15.83 -18.20 5.38
C VAL A 393 -15.91 -17.91 6.86
N ASP A 394 -16.09 -16.64 7.17
CA ASP A 394 -16.36 -16.16 8.52
C ASP A 394 -17.88 -16.23 8.81
N PHE A 395 -18.24 -16.45 10.08
CA PHE A 395 -19.63 -16.58 10.54
C PHE A 395 -19.93 -15.56 11.63
N SER A 396 -21.20 -15.22 11.78
CA SER A 396 -21.73 -14.42 12.87
C SER A 396 -23.18 -14.82 13.17
N GLU A 397 -23.78 -14.23 14.17
CA GLU A 397 -25.23 -14.36 14.44
C GLU A 397 -26.13 -13.96 13.26
N ASN A 398 -25.61 -13.14 12.34
CA ASN A 398 -26.35 -12.60 11.20
C ASN A 398 -26.12 -13.39 9.89
N GLY A 399 -25.29 -14.43 9.92
CA GLY A 399 -25.04 -15.27 8.75
C GLY A 399 -23.57 -15.63 8.52
N ALA A 400 -23.23 -15.90 7.27
CA ALA A 400 -21.92 -16.26 6.81
C ALA A 400 -21.44 -15.32 5.70
N ASP A 401 -20.14 -15.32 5.45
CA ASP A 401 -19.55 -14.66 4.28
C ASP A 401 -20.16 -15.16 2.99
N LEU A 402 -20.33 -14.26 2.05
CA LEU A 402 -20.87 -14.54 0.73
C LEU A 402 -19.97 -13.94 -0.37
N LEU A 403 -19.51 -14.79 -1.28
CA LEU A 403 -18.88 -14.35 -2.53
C LEU A 403 -19.92 -14.43 -3.66
N GLN A 404 -20.25 -13.30 -4.27
CA GLN A 404 -21.21 -13.19 -5.37
C GLN A 404 -20.48 -12.94 -6.68
N LEU A 405 -20.51 -13.90 -7.59
CA LEU A 405 -19.93 -13.74 -8.92
C LEU A 405 -21.02 -13.42 -9.93
N ALA A 406 -20.79 -12.37 -10.72
CA ALA A 406 -21.67 -12.05 -11.83
C ALA A 406 -21.43 -12.95 -13.06
N GLY A 407 -20.28 -13.60 -13.14
CA GLY A 407 -19.83 -14.45 -14.23
C GLY A 407 -19.35 -15.81 -13.73
N ALA A 408 -18.31 -16.32 -14.38
CA ALA A 408 -17.89 -17.71 -14.26
C ALA A 408 -17.18 -18.06 -12.96
N LEU A 409 -17.39 -19.30 -12.51
CA LEU A 409 -16.58 -19.99 -11.52
C LEU A 409 -15.76 -21.08 -12.22
N SER A 410 -14.48 -21.20 -11.86
CA SER A 410 -13.62 -22.34 -12.24
C SER A 410 -12.97 -22.89 -10.97
N ILE A 411 -13.12 -24.18 -10.72
CA ILE A 411 -12.57 -24.88 -9.55
C ILE A 411 -11.46 -25.81 -10.03
N LEU A 412 -10.29 -25.73 -9.41
CA LEU A 412 -9.15 -26.61 -9.68
C LEU A 412 -8.97 -27.61 -8.52
N GLU A 413 -8.29 -28.71 -8.77
CA GLU A 413 -8.19 -29.87 -7.87
C GLU A 413 -7.66 -29.62 -6.45
N SER A 414 -7.06 -28.46 -6.19
CA SER A 414 -6.46 -28.14 -4.89
C SER A 414 -7.23 -27.06 -4.10
N ALA A 415 -8.43 -26.70 -4.54
CA ALA A 415 -9.28 -25.71 -3.88
C ALA A 415 -9.60 -26.11 -2.43
N THR A 416 -9.54 -25.15 -1.52
CA THR A 416 -9.82 -25.35 -0.09
C THR A 416 -10.82 -24.32 0.42
N LEU A 417 -11.80 -24.76 1.19
CA LEU A 417 -12.69 -23.91 1.98
C LEU A 417 -12.29 -23.99 3.46
N GLU A 418 -12.12 -22.87 4.12
CA GLU A 418 -11.84 -22.79 5.56
C GLU A 418 -13.05 -22.21 6.30
N ILE A 419 -13.54 -22.93 7.30
CA ILE A 419 -14.55 -22.46 8.24
C ILE A 419 -13.81 -21.74 9.38
N SER A 420 -13.92 -20.42 9.42
CA SER A 420 -13.22 -19.57 10.37
C SER A 420 -14.12 -19.26 11.58
N ALA A 421 -14.48 -20.29 12.33
CA ALA A 421 -15.25 -20.16 13.57
C ALA A 421 -14.93 -21.33 14.51
N SER A 422 -15.01 -21.10 15.82
CA SER A 422 -14.99 -22.19 16.79
C SER A 422 -16.37 -22.82 16.95
N ALA A 423 -16.41 -24.06 17.42
CA ALA A 423 -17.68 -24.70 17.73
C ALA A 423 -18.50 -23.92 18.79
N ALA A 424 -17.81 -23.31 19.75
CA ALA A 424 -18.44 -22.46 20.77
C ALA A 424 -19.07 -21.21 20.18
N ASP A 425 -18.39 -20.57 19.22
CA ASP A 425 -18.92 -19.37 18.54
C ASP A 425 -20.14 -19.75 17.70
N LEU A 426 -20.05 -20.83 16.90
CA LEU A 426 -21.18 -21.30 16.09
C LEU A 426 -22.42 -21.56 16.94
N LEU A 427 -22.26 -22.27 18.03
CA LEU A 427 -23.37 -22.52 18.97
C LEU A 427 -23.88 -21.25 19.63
N GLY A 428 -22.98 -20.32 19.99
CA GLY A 428 -23.33 -19.02 20.55
C GLY A 428 -24.20 -18.20 19.60
N TRP A 429 -24.01 -18.38 18.30
CA TRP A 429 -24.82 -17.75 17.25
C TRP A 429 -26.04 -18.57 16.82
N GLY A 430 -26.30 -19.69 17.48
CA GLY A 430 -27.44 -20.56 17.17
C GLY A 430 -27.25 -21.45 15.93
N ILE A 431 -26.00 -21.59 15.46
CA ILE A 431 -25.64 -22.43 14.33
C ILE A 431 -25.45 -23.87 14.84
N SER A 432 -26.23 -24.79 14.32
CA SER A 432 -26.26 -26.18 14.76
C SER A 432 -26.25 -27.15 13.57
N GLU A 433 -26.27 -28.44 13.86
CA GLU A 433 -26.47 -29.48 12.85
C GLU A 433 -27.70 -29.18 11.99
N GLY A 434 -27.53 -29.30 10.68
CA GLY A 434 -28.55 -29.03 9.65
C GLY A 434 -28.64 -27.56 9.23
N SER A 435 -27.93 -26.63 9.90
CA SER A 435 -27.85 -25.24 9.45
C SER A 435 -27.19 -25.14 8.07
N LYS A 436 -27.78 -24.30 7.19
CA LYS A 436 -27.32 -24.14 5.79
C LYS A 436 -27.07 -22.68 5.48
N TYR A 437 -25.97 -22.42 4.78
CA TYR A 437 -25.55 -21.09 4.35
C TYR A 437 -25.13 -21.10 2.89
N THR A 438 -25.58 -20.14 2.11
CA THR A 438 -25.02 -19.88 0.78
C THR A 438 -23.71 -19.12 0.97
N ILE A 439 -22.60 -19.67 0.46
CA ILE A 439 -21.27 -19.08 0.59
C ILE A 439 -20.71 -18.54 -0.72
N LEU A 440 -21.23 -19.01 -1.83
CA LEU A 440 -20.81 -18.60 -3.17
C LEU A 440 -21.98 -18.69 -4.15
N THR A 441 -22.15 -17.66 -4.99
CA THR A 441 -23.07 -17.67 -6.13
C THR A 441 -22.35 -17.31 -7.42
N PHE A 442 -22.79 -17.86 -8.56
CA PHE A 442 -22.13 -17.65 -9.86
C PHE A 442 -23.12 -17.88 -11.04
N ASP A 443 -22.65 -17.51 -12.24
CA ASP A 443 -23.42 -17.77 -13.47
C ASP A 443 -23.66 -19.29 -13.63
N PRO A 444 -24.90 -19.76 -13.71
CA PRO A 444 -25.20 -21.19 -13.89
C PRO A 444 -24.64 -21.78 -15.18
N ASN A 445 -24.26 -20.95 -16.16
CA ASN A 445 -23.57 -21.41 -17.37
C ASN A 445 -22.08 -21.68 -17.18
N SER A 446 -21.55 -21.58 -15.97
CA SER A 446 -20.14 -21.87 -15.65
C SER A 446 -19.75 -23.35 -15.87
N GLY A 447 -20.73 -24.23 -16.01
CA GLY A 447 -20.51 -25.65 -16.25
C GLY A 447 -19.99 -26.43 -15.03
N ILE A 448 -20.15 -25.87 -13.83
CA ILE A 448 -19.75 -26.54 -12.56
C ILE A 448 -20.65 -27.72 -12.30
N SER A 449 -20.02 -28.87 -11.96
CA SER A 449 -20.68 -30.09 -11.60
C SER A 449 -20.66 -30.36 -10.08
N GLN A 450 -21.45 -31.30 -9.60
CA GLN A 450 -21.39 -31.74 -8.22
C GLN A 450 -20.02 -32.36 -7.88
N ASP A 451 -19.35 -32.99 -8.83
CA ASP A 451 -18.02 -33.56 -8.62
C ASP A 451 -16.97 -32.48 -8.43
N ASP A 452 -17.07 -31.35 -9.14
CA ASP A 452 -16.21 -30.18 -8.92
C ASP A 452 -16.39 -29.63 -7.49
N ILE A 453 -17.63 -29.51 -7.01
CA ILE A 453 -17.95 -29.07 -5.65
C ILE A 453 -17.38 -30.07 -4.62
N ASN A 454 -17.53 -31.37 -4.85
CA ASN A 454 -17.02 -32.41 -3.96
C ASN A 454 -15.48 -32.46 -3.94
N SER A 455 -14.81 -31.91 -4.94
CA SER A 455 -13.35 -31.85 -4.99
C SER A 455 -12.75 -30.82 -4.03
N ILE A 456 -13.55 -29.85 -3.58
CA ILE A 456 -13.12 -28.82 -2.64
C ILE A 456 -12.89 -29.42 -1.26
N LYS A 457 -11.71 -29.20 -0.71
CA LYS A 457 -11.37 -29.65 0.64
C LYS A 457 -11.94 -28.69 1.68
N ILE A 458 -12.60 -29.22 2.70
CA ILE A 458 -13.07 -28.42 3.83
C ILE A 458 -12.03 -28.49 4.94
N SER A 459 -11.64 -27.33 5.48
CA SER A 459 -10.81 -27.16 6.66
C SER A 459 -11.64 -26.48 7.74
N ALA A 460 -11.80 -27.14 8.88
CA ALA A 460 -12.55 -26.63 10.03
C ALA A 460 -11.84 -26.98 11.33
N GLN A 461 -12.20 -26.31 12.41
CA GLN A 461 -11.72 -26.67 13.74
C GLN A 461 -12.23 -28.04 14.17
N SER A 462 -11.47 -28.69 15.06
CA SER A 462 -11.83 -30.01 15.58
C SER A 462 -13.24 -30.04 16.15
N GLY A 463 -14.02 -31.01 15.74
CA GLY A 463 -15.39 -31.22 16.18
C GLY A 463 -16.44 -30.53 15.31
N ILE A 464 -16.06 -29.72 14.35
CA ILE A 464 -16.96 -29.16 13.34
C ILE A 464 -16.86 -30.05 12.09
N ASP A 465 -18.01 -30.56 11.63
CA ASP A 465 -18.13 -31.30 10.38
C ASP A 465 -19.17 -30.61 9.49
N ALA A 466 -18.85 -30.45 8.24
CA ALA A 466 -19.68 -29.77 7.27
C ALA A 466 -19.50 -30.37 5.88
N GLU A 467 -20.52 -30.24 5.05
CA GLU A 467 -20.51 -30.66 3.66
C GLU A 467 -20.87 -29.50 2.72
N LEU A 468 -20.37 -29.57 1.50
CA LEU A 468 -20.75 -28.62 0.45
C LEU A 468 -21.95 -29.16 -0.33
N ILE A 469 -22.90 -28.30 -0.56
CA ILE A 469 -24.13 -28.61 -1.29
C ILE A 469 -24.26 -27.69 -2.50
N ALA A 470 -24.71 -28.26 -3.62
CA ALA A 470 -25.08 -27.46 -4.78
C ALA A 470 -26.35 -26.68 -4.52
N ILE A 471 -26.36 -25.42 -4.92
CA ILE A 471 -27.57 -24.57 -4.97
C ILE A 471 -28.02 -24.51 -6.42
N LEU A 472 -29.27 -24.86 -6.66
CA LEU A 472 -29.84 -24.91 -8.00
C LEU A 472 -30.68 -23.66 -8.29
N ASP A 473 -30.65 -23.21 -9.53
CA ASP A 473 -31.57 -22.20 -10.06
C ASP A 473 -32.94 -22.82 -10.40
N GLU A 474 -33.87 -22.00 -10.87
CA GLU A 474 -35.21 -22.43 -11.29
C GLU A 474 -35.20 -23.45 -12.47
N SER A 475 -34.09 -23.49 -13.22
CA SER A 475 -33.88 -24.41 -14.34
C SER A 475 -33.14 -25.68 -13.96
N ASN A 476 -32.86 -25.90 -12.67
CA ASN A 476 -32.06 -27.00 -12.10
C ASN A 476 -30.56 -26.97 -12.52
N ASN A 477 -30.01 -25.82 -12.90
CA ASN A 477 -28.58 -25.65 -13.07
C ASN A 477 -27.94 -25.25 -11.75
N ILE A 478 -26.71 -25.66 -11.54
CA ILE A 478 -25.96 -25.25 -10.34
C ILE A 478 -25.58 -23.76 -10.48
N SER A 479 -26.08 -22.93 -9.58
CA SER A 479 -25.89 -21.49 -9.55
C SER A 479 -25.18 -20.99 -8.28
N GLY A 480 -24.82 -21.92 -7.38
CA GLY A 480 -24.12 -21.59 -6.16
C GLY A 480 -23.62 -22.79 -5.37
N ILE A 481 -22.83 -22.49 -4.37
CA ILE A 481 -22.33 -23.46 -3.38
C ILE A 481 -22.85 -23.03 -2.01
N GLY A 482 -23.47 -23.98 -1.32
CA GLY A 482 -23.86 -23.87 0.06
C GLY A 482 -22.97 -24.69 0.98
N LEU A 483 -22.92 -24.32 2.24
CA LEU A 483 -22.33 -25.09 3.32
C LEU A 483 -23.43 -25.57 4.25
N GLN A 484 -23.46 -26.87 4.54
CA GLN A 484 -24.35 -27.47 5.52
C GLN A 484 -23.55 -28.05 6.67
N PHE A 485 -23.86 -27.69 7.90
CA PHE A 485 -23.24 -28.30 9.07
C PHE A 485 -23.83 -29.68 9.34
N VAL A 486 -22.98 -30.71 9.36
CA VAL A 486 -23.33 -32.10 9.66
C VAL A 486 -23.17 -32.38 11.14
N GLN A 487 -22.17 -31.73 11.77
CA GLN A 487 -21.95 -31.83 13.20
C GLN A 487 -21.38 -30.50 13.72
N VAL A 488 -22.00 -29.99 14.79
CA VAL A 488 -21.46 -28.93 15.65
C VAL A 488 -21.54 -29.46 17.08
N PRO A 489 -20.43 -29.62 17.81
CA PRO A 489 -20.45 -30.21 19.13
C PRO A 489 -21.31 -29.40 20.10
N GLU A 490 -22.28 -30.06 20.71
CA GLU A 490 -23.15 -29.40 21.71
C GLU A 490 -22.39 -29.03 22.98
N PRO A 491 -22.80 -27.98 23.73
CA PRO A 491 -22.17 -27.55 24.99
C PRO A 491 -22.10 -28.67 26.03
N SER A 492 -23.08 -29.60 26.01
CA SER A 492 -23.11 -30.78 26.87
C SER A 492 -21.93 -31.70 26.64
N THR A 493 -21.47 -31.83 25.40
CA THR A 493 -20.32 -32.64 25.06
C THR A 493 -19.02 -32.07 25.58
N PHE A 494 -18.84 -30.74 25.53
CA PHE A 494 -17.71 -30.07 26.14
C PHE A 494 -17.75 -30.16 27.68
N ALA A 495 -18.92 -29.98 28.29
CA ALA A 495 -19.08 -30.15 29.75
C ALA A 495 -18.72 -31.56 30.18
N ALA A 496 -19.12 -32.58 29.41
CA ALA A 496 -18.78 -33.99 29.68
C ALA A 496 -17.27 -34.24 29.54
N ILE A 497 -16.62 -33.68 28.50
CA ILE A 497 -15.16 -33.79 28.29
C ILE A 497 -14.41 -33.10 29.45
N PHE A 498 -14.80 -31.89 29.83
CA PHE A 498 -14.20 -31.20 30.97
C PHE A 498 -14.45 -31.91 32.31
N ALA A 499 -15.62 -32.47 32.50
CA ALA A 499 -15.93 -33.26 33.70
C ALA A 499 -15.08 -34.54 33.75
N LEU A 500 -14.85 -35.20 32.59
CA LEU A 500 -13.98 -36.34 32.49
C LEU A 500 -12.52 -36.00 32.78
N ILE A 501 -12.02 -34.89 32.23
CA ILE A 501 -10.65 -34.39 32.47
C ILE A 501 -10.48 -34.00 33.94
N ALA A 502 -11.45 -33.33 34.54
CA ALA A 502 -11.45 -32.98 35.97
C ALA A 502 -11.50 -34.26 36.85
N ALA A 503 -12.31 -35.25 36.49
CA ALA A 503 -12.37 -36.53 37.19
C ALA A 503 -11.03 -37.28 37.10
N PHE A 504 -10.38 -37.31 35.91
CA PHE A 504 -9.06 -37.91 35.74
C PHE A 504 -7.98 -37.16 36.57
N ALA A 505 -8.02 -35.86 36.61
CA ALA A 505 -7.08 -35.06 37.40
C ALA A 505 -7.29 -35.32 38.91
N ALA A 506 -8.55 -35.42 39.38
CA ALA A 506 -8.88 -35.74 40.77
C ALA A 506 -8.48 -37.17 41.15
N PHE A 507 -8.60 -38.11 40.22
CA PHE A 507 -8.15 -39.50 40.45
C PHE A 507 -6.62 -39.63 40.53
N ARG A 508 -5.89 -38.85 39.76
CA ARG A 508 -4.42 -38.77 39.80
C ARG A 508 -3.89 -38.13 41.07
N SER A 509 -4.60 -37.11 41.61
CA SER A 509 -4.22 -36.43 42.86
C SER A 509 -4.45 -37.29 44.10
N ARG A 510 -5.39 -38.26 44.04
CA ARG A 510 -5.66 -39.20 45.18
C ARG A 510 -4.65 -40.38 45.22
N LYS A 511 -3.83 -40.58 44.22
CA LYS A 511 -2.81 -41.65 44.20
C LYS A 511 -1.41 -41.14 44.57
N ARG A 512 -1.24 -39.90 44.99
CA ARG A 512 -0.05 -39.38 45.62
C ARG A 512 -0.36 -39.09 47.10
#